data_4519f6a09bce2563e91f439414eeaf25
#
_entry.id   4519f6a09bce2563e91f439414eeaf25
#
_cell.length_a   1.000
_cell.length_b   1.000
_cell.length_c   1.000
_cell.angle_alpha   90.00
_cell.angle_beta   90.00
_cell.angle_gamma   90.00
#
_symmetry.space_group_name_H-M   'P 1'
#
loop_
_entity.id
_entity.type
_entity.pdbx_description
1 polymer ?
#
loop_
_entity_poly.entity_id
_entity_poly.type
_entity_poly.pdbx_seq_one_letter_code
_entity_poly.pdbx_strand_id
1 'polypeptide(L)'
;MPETSAAVPVAVCQFAPTASRADNRERIAQLTADAAARGATLIVFPEYSSYFVDPMDATLAQNAETLDGEFVSTLTALAADYGVVIVAGLAERASDSTHVRNTVVAVRGDGILATYRKQHLYDAFGQTESDWVEAGETGIAATFELAGIRFGLMTCYDLRFPEVSRTLVDAGADALVVPAEWVRGPLKEHHWTTLLAARAIENTTYVIAADHPTPIGVGHSQIVDPQGVVLAGVGTEEGIAIAGVARAAIERVRAVNPSLRVRRYAVAPR
;
A
#
# COMPACT_ATOMS: atom_id res chain seq x y z
N MET A 1 9.33 -34.17 2.27
CA MET A 1 8.63 -33.11 1.58
C MET A 1 8.83 -31.87 2.39
N PRO A 2 9.39 -30.75 1.89
CA PRO A 2 9.40 -29.53 2.67
C PRO A 2 7.94 -29.15 2.94
N GLU A 3 7.63 -28.80 4.20
CA GLU A 3 6.33 -28.27 4.58
C GLU A 3 6.04 -27.08 3.66
N THR A 4 4.99 -27.17 2.87
CA THR A 4 4.50 -26.04 2.10
C THR A 4 4.04 -25.00 3.12
N SER A 5 4.85 -23.95 3.34
CA SER A 5 4.42 -22.80 4.14
C SER A 5 3.02 -22.39 3.68
N ALA A 6 2.08 -22.34 4.60
CA ALA A 6 0.71 -21.95 4.30
C ALA A 6 0.70 -20.55 3.67
N ALA A 7 -0.22 -20.31 2.76
CA ALA A 7 -0.39 -18.98 2.17
C ALA A 7 -0.80 -17.97 3.26
N VAL A 8 -0.25 -16.76 3.20
CA VAL A 8 -0.66 -15.63 4.04
C VAL A 8 -1.94 -15.05 3.47
N PRO A 9 -3.09 -15.12 4.18
CA PRO A 9 -4.32 -14.49 3.71
C PRO A 9 -4.22 -12.97 3.83
N VAL A 10 -4.32 -12.28 2.69
CA VAL A 10 -4.19 -10.82 2.59
C VAL A 10 -5.51 -10.23 2.14
N ALA A 11 -5.98 -9.18 2.84
CA ALA A 11 -7.13 -8.39 2.44
C ALA A 11 -6.70 -7.03 1.90
N VAL A 12 -7.35 -6.57 0.82
CA VAL A 12 -7.39 -5.17 0.41
C VAL A 12 -8.76 -4.61 0.77
N CYS A 13 -8.77 -3.50 1.50
CA CYS A 13 -9.97 -2.80 1.93
C CYS A 13 -10.09 -1.49 1.15
N GLN A 14 -11.06 -1.40 0.25
CA GLN A 14 -11.35 -0.21 -0.54
C GLN A 14 -12.37 0.64 0.21
N PHE A 15 -12.00 1.87 0.60
CA PHE A 15 -12.91 2.85 1.20
C PHE A 15 -12.44 4.27 0.89
N ALA A 16 -13.35 5.25 0.98
CA ALA A 16 -13.02 6.66 0.81
C ALA A 16 -12.83 7.32 2.19
N PRO A 17 -11.60 7.69 2.56
CA PRO A 17 -11.38 8.53 3.73
C PRO A 17 -12.03 9.90 3.53
N THR A 18 -12.43 10.52 4.65
CA THR A 18 -13.11 11.82 4.69
C THR A 18 -12.31 12.85 5.50
N ALA A 19 -12.83 14.08 5.61
CA ALA A 19 -12.31 15.12 6.49
C ALA A 19 -12.60 14.87 8.00
N SER A 20 -13.18 13.73 8.36
CA SER A 20 -13.44 13.33 9.74
C SER A 20 -12.49 12.19 10.16
N ARG A 21 -11.45 12.53 10.92
CA ARG A 21 -10.52 11.52 11.46
C ARG A 21 -11.22 10.45 12.29
N ALA A 22 -12.29 10.83 13.03
CA ALA A 22 -13.04 9.90 13.87
C ALA A 22 -13.81 8.89 13.01
N ASP A 23 -14.52 9.35 11.96
CA ASP A 23 -15.30 8.48 11.06
C ASP A 23 -14.37 7.55 10.29
N ASN A 24 -13.20 8.05 9.87
CA ASN A 24 -12.19 7.23 9.20
C ASN A 24 -11.69 6.09 10.10
N ARG A 25 -11.37 6.37 11.37
CA ARG A 25 -10.95 5.34 12.34
C ARG A 25 -12.07 4.33 12.62
N GLU A 26 -13.31 4.80 12.77
CA GLU A 26 -14.45 3.90 12.93
C GLU A 26 -14.63 2.99 11.71
N ARG A 27 -14.52 3.56 10.50
CA ARG A 27 -14.66 2.78 9.28
C ARG A 27 -13.53 1.75 9.13
N ILE A 28 -12.30 2.12 9.44
CA ILE A 28 -11.15 1.20 9.47
C ILE A 28 -11.40 0.07 10.48
N ALA A 29 -11.94 0.38 11.67
CA ALA A 29 -12.24 -0.65 12.68
C ALA A 29 -13.28 -1.65 12.16
N GLN A 30 -14.35 -1.20 11.51
CA GLN A 30 -15.39 -2.06 10.92
C GLN A 30 -14.79 -2.95 9.83
N LEU A 31 -14.05 -2.37 8.88
CA LEU A 31 -13.43 -3.12 7.78
C LEU A 31 -12.35 -4.10 8.29
N THR A 32 -11.62 -3.75 9.34
CA THR A 32 -10.66 -4.65 9.99
C THR A 32 -11.37 -5.86 10.61
N ALA A 33 -12.47 -5.64 11.34
CA ALA A 33 -13.27 -6.71 11.91
C ALA A 33 -13.80 -7.67 10.83
N ASP A 34 -14.35 -7.11 9.74
CA ASP A 34 -14.89 -7.89 8.63
C ASP A 34 -13.81 -8.70 7.89
N ALA A 35 -12.65 -8.09 7.64
CA ALA A 35 -11.53 -8.77 7.00
C ALA A 35 -10.96 -9.88 7.88
N ALA A 36 -10.77 -9.62 9.18
CA ALA A 36 -10.28 -10.59 10.15
C ALA A 36 -11.26 -11.77 10.32
N ALA A 37 -12.57 -11.50 10.39
CA ALA A 37 -13.61 -12.53 10.45
C ALA A 37 -13.61 -13.45 9.20
N ARG A 38 -13.12 -12.93 8.05
CA ARG A 38 -12.92 -13.70 6.81
C ARG A 38 -11.54 -14.36 6.71
N GLY A 39 -10.74 -14.32 7.80
CA GLY A 39 -9.46 -15.01 7.93
C GLY A 39 -8.24 -14.23 7.41
N ALA A 40 -8.34 -12.93 7.12
CA ALA A 40 -7.19 -12.13 6.75
C ALA A 40 -6.21 -11.98 7.92
N THR A 41 -4.91 -12.09 7.63
CA THR A 41 -3.82 -11.86 8.60
C THR A 41 -2.98 -10.63 8.25
N LEU A 42 -3.07 -10.14 7.02
CA LEU A 42 -2.59 -8.83 6.59
C LEU A 42 -3.77 -8.06 5.98
N ILE A 43 -3.99 -6.83 6.44
CA ILE A 43 -5.10 -5.98 5.96
C ILE A 43 -4.50 -4.67 5.46
N VAL A 44 -4.80 -4.32 4.21
CA VAL A 44 -4.23 -3.15 3.53
C VAL A 44 -5.34 -2.14 3.25
N PHE A 45 -5.15 -0.93 3.76
CA PHE A 45 -6.00 0.23 3.56
C PHE A 45 -5.37 1.21 2.57
N PRO A 46 -6.16 2.13 1.98
CA PRO A 46 -5.67 3.11 1.02
C PRO A 46 -4.70 4.16 1.58
N GLU A 47 -4.15 4.95 0.67
CA GLU A 47 -3.42 6.21 0.93
C GLU A 47 -4.32 7.20 1.69
N TYR A 48 -3.74 8.07 2.53
CA TYR A 48 -4.48 9.08 3.30
C TYR A 48 -5.64 8.57 4.17
N SER A 49 -5.61 7.32 4.57
CA SER A 49 -6.68 6.68 5.38
C SER A 49 -6.98 7.41 6.70
N SER A 50 -6.04 8.22 7.22
CA SER A 50 -6.26 9.01 8.44
C SER A 50 -7.13 10.24 8.21
N TYR A 51 -6.95 10.93 7.07
CA TYR A 51 -7.63 12.19 6.73
C TYR A 51 -7.43 12.49 5.24
N PHE A 52 -8.51 12.85 4.54
CA PHE A 52 -8.45 13.23 3.14
C PHE A 52 -9.50 14.29 2.79
N VAL A 53 -9.11 15.24 1.93
CA VAL A 53 -9.97 16.23 1.29
C VAL A 53 -9.60 16.35 -0.19
N ASP A 54 -10.60 16.51 -1.04
CA ASP A 54 -10.45 16.75 -2.47
C ASP A 54 -11.25 17.99 -2.89
N PRO A 55 -10.61 19.03 -3.42
CA PRO A 55 -9.15 19.20 -3.60
C PRO A 55 -8.39 19.30 -2.28
N MET A 56 -7.10 18.93 -2.28
CA MET A 56 -6.21 19.11 -1.12
C MET A 56 -6.11 20.58 -0.74
N ASP A 57 -6.08 20.88 0.57
CA ASP A 57 -5.98 22.23 1.10
C ASP A 57 -5.21 22.26 2.44
N ALA A 58 -5.11 23.45 3.05
CA ALA A 58 -4.39 23.67 4.31
C ALA A 58 -4.93 22.86 5.50
N THR A 59 -6.13 22.29 5.43
CA THR A 59 -6.68 21.43 6.47
C THR A 59 -5.92 20.12 6.59
N LEU A 60 -5.22 19.69 5.55
CA LEU A 60 -4.37 18.50 5.58
C LEU A 60 -3.30 18.63 6.67
N ALA A 61 -2.55 19.75 6.70
CA ALA A 61 -1.53 20.01 7.72
C ALA A 61 -2.14 20.21 9.12
N GLN A 62 -3.33 20.81 9.22
CA GLN A 62 -4.03 21.00 10.49
C GLN A 62 -4.49 19.68 11.12
N ASN A 63 -4.76 18.67 10.32
CA ASN A 63 -5.22 17.35 10.75
C ASN A 63 -4.13 16.27 10.69
N ALA A 64 -2.89 16.66 10.38
CA ALA A 64 -1.75 15.75 10.36
C ALA A 64 -1.42 15.22 11.75
N GLU A 65 -1.09 13.95 11.84
CA GLU A 65 -0.74 13.26 13.07
C GLU A 65 0.73 12.83 13.07
N THR A 66 1.30 12.62 14.25
CA THR A 66 2.62 12.01 14.41
C THR A 66 2.50 10.48 14.40
N LEU A 67 3.62 9.78 14.25
CA LEU A 67 3.64 8.31 14.26
C LEU A 67 3.27 7.71 15.63
N ASP A 68 3.29 8.49 16.69
CA ASP A 68 2.80 8.15 18.04
C ASP A 68 1.40 8.74 18.32
N GLY A 69 0.73 9.25 17.27
CA GLY A 69 -0.60 9.85 17.35
C GLY A 69 -1.74 8.85 17.48
N GLU A 70 -2.95 9.38 17.53
CA GLU A 70 -4.18 8.62 17.76
C GLU A 70 -4.46 7.63 16.63
N PHE A 71 -4.16 7.99 15.37
CA PHE A 71 -4.38 7.12 14.23
C PHE A 71 -3.55 5.83 14.33
N VAL A 72 -2.23 5.95 14.52
CA VAL A 72 -1.33 4.78 14.62
C VAL A 72 -1.63 3.97 15.88
N SER A 73 -1.96 4.62 17.00
CA SER A 73 -2.37 3.94 18.24
C SER A 73 -3.64 3.13 18.04
N THR A 74 -4.63 3.66 17.30
CA THR A 74 -5.86 2.92 16.94
C THR A 74 -5.55 1.72 16.07
N LEU A 75 -4.72 1.87 15.03
CA LEU A 75 -4.33 0.73 14.17
C LEU A 75 -3.61 -0.36 14.96
N THR A 76 -2.72 0.04 15.88
CA THR A 76 -1.97 -0.89 16.74
C THR A 76 -2.90 -1.68 17.68
N ALA A 77 -3.89 -1.00 18.27
CA ALA A 77 -4.90 -1.65 19.11
C ALA A 77 -5.74 -2.65 18.31
N LEU A 78 -6.25 -2.26 17.13
CA LEU A 78 -6.99 -3.15 16.24
C LEU A 78 -6.13 -4.35 15.80
N ALA A 79 -4.86 -4.11 15.49
CA ALA A 79 -3.93 -5.19 15.12
C ALA A 79 -3.71 -6.19 16.26
N ALA A 80 -3.67 -5.72 17.52
CA ALA A 80 -3.59 -6.56 18.71
C ALA A 80 -4.87 -7.34 18.94
N ASP A 81 -6.03 -6.69 18.87
CA ASP A 81 -7.34 -7.27 19.14
C ASP A 81 -7.69 -8.41 18.17
N TYR A 82 -7.31 -8.27 16.90
CA TYR A 82 -7.60 -9.26 15.85
C TYR A 82 -6.42 -10.16 15.50
N GLY A 83 -5.22 -9.94 16.08
CA GLY A 83 -4.04 -10.74 15.79
C GLY A 83 -3.55 -10.59 14.35
N VAL A 84 -3.67 -9.41 13.74
CA VAL A 84 -3.35 -9.13 12.34
C VAL A 84 -2.23 -8.10 12.20
N VAL A 85 -1.70 -7.96 10.97
CA VAL A 85 -0.91 -6.79 10.56
C VAL A 85 -1.81 -5.87 9.75
N ILE A 86 -1.74 -4.56 10.02
CA ILE A 86 -2.48 -3.53 9.29
C ILE A 86 -1.49 -2.61 8.57
N VAL A 87 -1.75 -2.34 7.29
CA VAL A 87 -1.04 -1.33 6.49
C VAL A 87 -2.02 -0.24 6.11
N ALA A 88 -1.70 1.03 6.41
CA ALA A 88 -2.56 2.16 6.08
C ALA A 88 -1.73 3.42 5.81
N GLY A 89 -2.29 4.31 4.96
CA GLY A 89 -1.73 5.64 4.71
C GLY A 89 -2.18 6.68 5.74
N LEU A 90 -1.28 7.58 6.12
CA LEU A 90 -1.63 8.72 6.97
C LEU A 90 -0.99 10.02 6.46
N ALA A 91 -1.66 11.15 6.73
CA ALA A 91 -1.06 12.48 6.67
C ALA A 91 -0.18 12.65 7.92
N GLU A 92 1.14 12.37 7.78
CA GLU A 92 2.10 12.52 8.88
C GLU A 92 2.52 13.99 9.00
N ARG A 93 2.61 14.49 10.22
CA ARG A 93 3.10 15.84 10.50
C ARG A 93 4.54 15.99 10.02
N ALA A 94 4.77 16.98 9.13
CA ALA A 94 6.10 17.33 8.65
C ALA A 94 6.87 18.19 9.66
N SER A 95 8.10 18.52 9.32
CA SER A 95 8.95 19.41 10.17
C SER A 95 8.46 20.85 10.17
N ASP A 96 7.83 21.30 9.09
CA ASP A 96 7.17 22.61 9.05
C ASP A 96 5.65 22.47 9.32
N SER A 97 4.98 23.59 9.58
CA SER A 97 3.56 23.61 9.92
C SER A 97 2.63 23.71 8.70
N THR A 98 3.17 23.75 7.49
CA THR A 98 2.41 24.01 6.25
C THR A 98 2.28 22.77 5.40
N HIS A 99 3.22 21.82 5.52
CA HIS A 99 3.22 20.57 4.77
C HIS A 99 2.96 19.35 5.68
N VAL A 100 2.61 18.26 5.02
CA VAL A 100 2.56 16.92 5.63
C VAL A 100 3.54 16.00 4.90
N ARG A 101 3.79 14.82 5.47
CA ARG A 101 4.37 13.68 4.75
C ARG A 101 3.26 12.70 4.43
N ASN A 102 3.22 12.26 3.20
CA ASN A 102 2.37 11.17 2.78
C ASN A 102 3.03 9.86 3.19
N THR A 103 2.55 9.26 4.26
CA THR A 103 3.24 8.16 4.95
C THR A 103 2.37 6.92 4.99
N VAL A 104 2.96 5.77 4.71
CA VAL A 104 2.37 4.45 4.93
C VAL A 104 3.04 3.81 6.13
N VAL A 105 2.23 3.29 7.05
CA VAL A 105 2.70 2.49 8.18
C VAL A 105 2.22 1.06 8.06
N ALA A 106 3.08 0.11 8.43
CA ALA A 106 2.71 -1.26 8.73
C ALA A 106 2.79 -1.43 10.24
N VAL A 107 1.71 -1.87 10.87
CA VAL A 107 1.64 -2.04 12.33
C VAL A 107 1.18 -3.45 12.71
N ARG A 108 1.64 -3.90 13.86
CA ARG A 108 1.18 -5.10 14.57
C ARG A 108 0.85 -4.70 16.01
N GLY A 109 0.28 -5.60 16.80
CA GLY A 109 -0.11 -5.32 18.18
C GLY A 109 1.01 -4.88 19.12
N ASP A 110 2.27 -5.05 18.73
CA ASP A 110 3.46 -4.61 19.47
C ASP A 110 4.08 -3.31 18.91
N GLY A 111 3.46 -2.69 17.89
CA GLY A 111 3.86 -1.40 17.35
C GLY A 111 4.11 -1.37 15.85
N ILE A 112 4.85 -0.34 15.40
CA ILE A 112 5.18 -0.12 13.99
C ILE A 112 6.26 -1.12 13.54
N LEU A 113 5.98 -1.85 12.46
CA LEU A 113 6.91 -2.77 11.80
C LEU A 113 7.75 -2.06 10.72
N ALA A 114 7.12 -1.16 9.97
CA ALA A 114 7.78 -0.40 8.91
C ALA A 114 7.05 0.92 8.65
N THR A 115 7.80 1.92 8.17
CA THR A 115 7.28 3.23 7.76
C THR A 115 7.86 3.58 6.40
N TYR A 116 7.03 4.02 5.48
CA TYR A 116 7.42 4.50 4.16
C TYR A 116 6.83 5.88 3.90
N ARG A 117 7.64 6.84 3.51
CA ARG A 117 7.22 8.18 3.06
C ARG A 117 7.31 8.25 1.55
N LYS A 118 6.24 8.67 0.91
CA LYS A 118 6.11 8.75 -0.56
C LYS A 118 7.28 9.51 -1.18
N GLN A 119 7.97 8.86 -2.12
CA GLN A 119 9.15 9.43 -2.77
C GLN A 119 8.78 10.30 -3.98
N HIS A 120 7.77 9.90 -4.74
CA HIS A 120 7.33 10.61 -5.94
C HIS A 120 5.97 11.26 -5.70
N LEU A 121 5.96 12.58 -5.59
CA LEU A 121 4.73 13.36 -5.42
C LEU A 121 3.98 13.47 -6.75
N TYR A 122 2.65 13.56 -6.67
CA TYR A 122 1.78 13.59 -7.83
C TYR A 122 1.65 15.02 -8.38
N ASP A 123 2.73 15.50 -9.01
CA ASP A 123 2.77 16.78 -9.74
C ASP A 123 2.53 16.53 -11.23
N ALA A 124 1.30 16.09 -11.54
CA ALA A 124 0.95 15.69 -12.89
C ALA A 124 -0.57 15.81 -13.15
N PHE A 125 -0.96 15.91 -14.40
CA PHE A 125 -2.35 15.97 -14.84
C PHE A 125 -3.15 17.13 -14.21
N GLY A 126 -2.47 18.25 -13.92
CA GLY A 126 -3.08 19.43 -13.32
C GLY A 126 -3.15 19.42 -11.78
N GLN A 127 -2.59 18.39 -11.15
CA GLN A 127 -2.41 18.32 -9.69
C GLN A 127 -0.98 18.74 -9.32
N THR A 128 -0.83 19.30 -8.11
CA THR A 128 0.44 19.71 -7.50
C THR A 128 0.46 19.25 -6.04
N GLU A 129 0.72 17.95 -5.83
CA GLU A 129 0.79 17.40 -4.47
C GLU A 129 1.91 18.05 -3.66
N SER A 130 2.98 18.50 -4.34
CA SER A 130 4.11 19.20 -3.70
C SER A 130 3.75 20.55 -3.07
N ASP A 131 2.58 21.14 -3.36
CA ASP A 131 2.09 22.33 -2.65
C ASP A 131 1.72 22.02 -1.19
N TRP A 132 1.48 20.75 -0.84
CA TRP A 132 0.97 20.32 0.46
C TRP A 132 1.83 19.24 1.13
N VAL A 133 2.67 18.55 0.37
CA VAL A 133 3.37 17.35 0.82
C VAL A 133 4.88 17.48 0.64
N GLU A 134 5.64 17.13 1.68
CA GLU A 134 7.10 16.97 1.65
C GLU A 134 7.45 15.57 1.13
N ALA A 135 8.29 15.49 0.10
CA ALA A 135 8.73 14.22 -0.47
C ALA A 135 9.60 13.42 0.51
N GLY A 136 9.42 12.10 0.50
CA GLY A 136 10.28 11.17 1.24
C GLY A 136 11.68 11.06 0.64
N GLU A 137 12.62 10.55 1.44
CA GLU A 137 14.00 10.29 1.00
C GLU A 137 14.05 9.19 -0.06
N THR A 138 14.80 9.43 -1.15
CA THR A 138 14.93 8.47 -2.25
C THR A 138 15.85 7.29 -1.88
N GLY A 139 15.59 6.12 -2.49
CA GLY A 139 16.40 4.92 -2.28
C GLY A 139 16.09 4.14 -1.00
N ILE A 140 15.15 4.61 -0.18
CA ILE A 140 14.70 3.89 1.01
C ILE A 140 13.82 2.71 0.61
N ALA A 141 14.19 1.51 1.05
CA ALA A 141 13.41 0.29 0.90
C ALA A 141 12.75 -0.09 2.24
N ALA A 142 11.53 0.39 2.47
CA ALA A 142 10.76 0.05 3.66
C ALA A 142 10.13 -1.34 3.51
N THR A 143 10.52 -2.30 4.35
CA THR A 143 10.02 -3.67 4.31
C THR A 143 9.69 -4.19 5.70
N PHE A 144 8.76 -5.16 5.78
CA PHE A 144 8.48 -5.93 7.00
C PHE A 144 8.27 -7.41 6.65
N GLU A 145 8.32 -8.28 7.65
CA GLU A 145 8.12 -9.72 7.48
C GLU A 145 6.85 -10.20 8.18
N LEU A 146 6.11 -11.08 7.49
CA LEU A 146 4.97 -11.81 8.05
C LEU A 146 4.99 -13.24 7.50
N ALA A 147 5.01 -14.23 8.41
CA ALA A 147 4.96 -15.66 8.08
C ALA A 147 5.98 -16.08 6.99
N GLY A 148 7.20 -15.53 7.05
CA GLY A 148 8.29 -15.85 6.14
C GLY A 148 8.19 -15.21 4.76
N ILE A 149 7.27 -14.27 4.55
CA ILE A 149 7.14 -13.44 3.34
C ILE A 149 7.56 -12.02 3.69
N ARG A 150 8.39 -11.39 2.85
CA ARG A 150 8.80 -10.01 3.00
C ARG A 150 7.94 -9.11 2.11
N PHE A 151 7.27 -8.15 2.74
CA PHE A 151 6.41 -7.16 2.12
C PHE A 151 7.14 -5.82 2.01
N GLY A 152 7.12 -5.21 0.83
CA GLY A 152 7.72 -3.89 0.57
C GLY A 152 6.66 -2.83 0.37
N LEU A 153 6.82 -1.66 1.00
CA LEU A 153 5.87 -0.56 0.97
C LEU A 153 6.23 0.45 -0.12
N MET A 154 5.26 0.85 -0.91
CA MET A 154 5.30 1.96 -1.85
C MET A 154 3.91 2.60 -1.94
N THR A 155 3.78 3.80 -2.52
CA THR A 155 2.51 4.52 -2.46
C THR A 155 2.12 5.10 -3.82
N CYS A 156 0.90 4.80 -4.28
CA CYS A 156 0.18 5.49 -5.35
C CYS A 156 1.08 5.83 -6.57
N TYR A 157 1.47 7.10 -6.72
CA TYR A 157 2.24 7.58 -7.87
C TYR A 157 3.60 6.90 -8.04
N ASP A 158 4.21 6.37 -6.96
CA ASP A 158 5.43 5.53 -7.04
C ASP A 158 5.26 4.34 -7.98
N LEU A 159 4.02 3.87 -8.19
CA LEU A 159 3.71 2.79 -9.12
C LEU A 159 4.15 3.10 -10.57
N ARG A 160 4.25 4.38 -10.96
CA ARG A 160 4.74 4.78 -12.29
C ARG A 160 6.26 4.66 -12.44
N PHE A 161 6.97 4.51 -11.35
CA PHE A 161 8.43 4.47 -11.29
C PHE A 161 8.90 3.04 -10.98
N PRO A 162 9.28 2.25 -12.00
CA PRO A 162 9.70 0.87 -11.81
C PRO A 162 10.91 0.74 -10.87
N GLU A 163 11.68 1.81 -10.71
CA GLU A 163 12.82 1.89 -9.82
C GLU A 163 12.44 1.65 -8.36
N VAL A 164 11.29 2.17 -7.90
CA VAL A 164 10.82 1.99 -6.52
C VAL A 164 10.53 0.52 -6.23
N SER A 165 9.73 -0.12 -7.09
CA SER A 165 9.43 -1.54 -6.94
C SER A 165 10.68 -2.41 -7.04
N ARG A 166 11.61 -2.03 -7.92
CA ARG A 166 12.88 -2.76 -8.09
C ARG A 166 13.79 -2.63 -6.86
N THR A 167 13.87 -1.45 -6.25
CA THR A 167 14.62 -1.20 -5.02
C THR A 167 14.07 -2.06 -3.88
N LEU A 168 12.75 -2.16 -3.74
CA LEU A 168 12.10 -3.02 -2.75
C LEU A 168 12.44 -4.51 -2.97
N VAL A 169 12.38 -4.97 -4.21
CA VAL A 169 12.68 -6.36 -4.56
C VAL A 169 14.17 -6.66 -4.38
N ASP A 170 15.06 -5.73 -4.66
CA ASP A 170 16.50 -5.86 -4.39
C ASP A 170 16.79 -5.92 -2.88
N ALA A 171 15.94 -5.30 -2.05
CA ALA A 171 15.95 -5.45 -0.58
C ALA A 171 15.26 -6.75 -0.10
N GLY A 172 14.85 -7.62 -1.03
CA GLY A 172 14.29 -8.94 -0.75
C GLY A 172 12.77 -9.00 -0.65
N ALA A 173 12.03 -7.98 -1.08
CA ALA A 173 10.57 -8.04 -1.08
C ALA A 173 10.04 -9.17 -1.98
N ASP A 174 9.11 -9.95 -1.43
CA ASP A 174 8.36 -11.02 -2.08
C ASP A 174 6.98 -10.55 -2.55
N ALA A 175 6.49 -9.47 -1.94
CA ALA A 175 5.22 -8.83 -2.25
C ALA A 175 5.35 -7.31 -2.10
N LEU A 176 4.75 -6.55 -3.03
CA LEU A 176 4.66 -5.09 -2.99
C LEU A 176 3.28 -4.70 -2.46
N VAL A 177 3.24 -3.79 -1.49
CA VAL A 177 2.02 -3.26 -0.90
C VAL A 177 1.87 -1.81 -1.32
N VAL A 178 0.74 -1.48 -1.94
CA VAL A 178 0.52 -0.21 -2.64
C VAL A 178 -0.80 0.44 -2.17
N PRO A 179 -0.82 1.11 -1.01
CA PRO A 179 -1.88 2.05 -0.69
C PRO A 179 -1.93 3.17 -1.73
N ALA A 180 -3.11 3.56 -2.20
CA ALA A 180 -3.27 4.58 -3.22
C ALA A 180 -4.52 5.43 -3.03
N GLU A 181 -4.44 6.64 -3.51
CA GLU A 181 -5.51 7.47 -4.00
C GLU A 181 -5.22 7.73 -5.49
N TRP A 182 -5.57 6.75 -6.34
CA TRP A 182 -5.30 6.82 -7.77
C TRP A 182 -6.37 7.64 -8.46
N VAL A 183 -6.10 8.94 -8.59
CA VAL A 183 -7.02 9.96 -9.09
C VAL A 183 -7.68 9.53 -10.41
N ARG A 184 -8.99 9.71 -10.51
CA ARG A 184 -9.77 9.46 -11.74
C ARG A 184 -9.35 10.37 -12.89
N GLY A 185 -9.62 9.92 -14.09
CA GLY A 185 -9.37 10.66 -15.32
C GLY A 185 -9.29 9.73 -16.53
N PRO A 186 -9.12 10.27 -17.75
CA PRO A 186 -9.02 9.46 -18.95
C PRO A 186 -7.92 8.39 -18.84
N LEU A 187 -8.28 7.12 -19.08
CA LEU A 187 -7.40 5.96 -19.03
C LEU A 187 -6.73 5.67 -17.66
N LYS A 188 -7.15 6.34 -16.57
CA LYS A 188 -6.51 6.14 -15.26
C LYS A 188 -6.73 4.73 -14.72
N GLU A 189 -7.91 4.15 -14.87
CA GLU A 189 -8.20 2.75 -14.51
C GLU A 189 -7.33 1.76 -15.30
N HIS A 190 -7.17 2.02 -16.60
CA HIS A 190 -6.28 1.22 -17.45
C HIS A 190 -4.81 1.34 -17.00
N HIS A 191 -4.34 2.56 -16.68
CA HIS A 191 -2.98 2.74 -16.16
C HIS A 191 -2.79 2.00 -14.83
N TRP A 192 -3.76 2.10 -13.91
CA TRP A 192 -3.73 1.43 -12.61
C TRP A 192 -3.55 -0.07 -12.76
N THR A 193 -4.48 -0.73 -13.43
CA THR A 193 -4.47 -2.19 -13.60
C THR A 193 -3.26 -2.68 -14.38
N THR A 194 -2.87 -1.96 -15.45
CA THR A 194 -1.71 -2.29 -16.28
C THR A 194 -0.40 -2.18 -15.49
N LEU A 195 -0.21 -1.10 -14.71
CA LEU A 195 1.02 -0.91 -13.97
C LEU A 195 1.15 -1.89 -12.80
N LEU A 196 0.06 -2.22 -12.09
CA LEU A 196 0.08 -3.25 -11.06
C LEU A 196 0.52 -4.60 -11.62
N ALA A 197 -0.06 -5.01 -12.75
CA ALA A 197 0.35 -6.24 -13.43
C ALA A 197 1.80 -6.19 -13.93
N ALA A 198 2.25 -5.06 -14.48
CA ALA A 198 3.62 -4.87 -14.92
C ALA A 198 4.62 -5.03 -13.76
N ARG A 199 4.35 -4.40 -12.60
CA ARG A 199 5.21 -4.54 -11.40
C ARG A 199 5.27 -5.98 -10.91
N ALA A 200 4.16 -6.71 -10.96
CA ALA A 200 4.14 -8.12 -10.61
C ALA A 200 5.00 -8.97 -11.56
N ILE A 201 4.82 -8.82 -12.88
CA ILE A 201 5.48 -9.61 -13.91
C ILE A 201 6.98 -9.36 -13.93
N GLU A 202 7.42 -8.09 -14.01
CA GLU A 202 8.83 -7.73 -14.16
C GLU A 202 9.67 -8.03 -12.92
N ASN A 203 9.02 -8.10 -11.74
CA ASN A 203 9.64 -8.38 -10.46
C ASN A 203 9.39 -9.81 -9.97
N THR A 204 8.58 -10.61 -10.68
CA THR A 204 8.17 -11.95 -10.24
C THR A 204 7.74 -11.97 -8.78
N THR A 205 6.84 -11.06 -8.41
CA THR A 205 6.39 -10.79 -7.05
C THR A 205 4.87 -10.58 -7.00
N TYR A 206 4.25 -10.73 -5.83
CA TYR A 206 2.87 -10.29 -5.65
C TYR A 206 2.79 -8.77 -5.63
N VAL A 207 1.62 -8.22 -6.03
CA VAL A 207 1.25 -6.82 -5.82
C VAL A 207 -0.10 -6.77 -5.15
N ILE A 208 -0.18 -6.03 -4.04
CA ILE A 208 -1.34 -5.90 -3.16
C ILE A 208 -1.68 -4.42 -3.10
N ALA A 209 -2.76 -4.01 -3.77
CA ALA A 209 -3.07 -2.61 -3.97
C ALA A 209 -4.46 -2.25 -3.45
N ALA A 210 -4.53 -1.26 -2.57
CA ALA A 210 -5.77 -0.72 -2.01
C ALA A 210 -5.92 0.74 -2.43
N ASP A 211 -7.02 1.04 -3.13
CA ASP A 211 -7.33 2.37 -3.67
C ASP A 211 -8.61 2.94 -3.07
N HIS A 212 -8.82 4.24 -3.22
CA HIS A 212 -10.11 4.87 -2.95
C HIS A 212 -11.14 4.44 -3.99
N PRO A 213 -12.42 4.22 -3.60
CA PRO A 213 -13.51 3.98 -4.54
C PRO A 213 -13.85 5.24 -5.36
N THR A 214 -14.70 5.08 -6.36
CA THR A 214 -15.28 6.22 -7.06
C THR A 214 -16.22 7.01 -6.13
N PRO A 215 -16.34 8.33 -6.28
CA PRO A 215 -15.83 9.18 -7.36
C PRO A 215 -14.41 9.73 -7.14
N ILE A 216 -13.75 9.48 -6.01
CA ILE A 216 -12.44 10.04 -5.68
C ILE A 216 -11.33 9.30 -6.46
N GLY A 217 -11.07 8.06 -6.11
CA GLY A 217 -10.12 7.20 -6.83
C GLY A 217 -10.78 6.43 -7.98
N VAL A 218 -10.01 5.58 -8.64
CA VAL A 218 -10.54 4.70 -9.69
C VAL A 218 -11.19 3.44 -9.11
N GLY A 219 -10.96 3.12 -7.84
CA GLY A 219 -11.30 1.83 -7.26
C GLY A 219 -10.36 0.72 -7.74
N HIS A 220 -10.93 -0.44 -8.04
CA HIS A 220 -10.18 -1.59 -8.55
C HIS A 220 -9.01 -2.00 -7.67
N SER A 221 -9.19 -1.95 -6.32
CA SER A 221 -8.27 -2.56 -5.39
C SER A 221 -8.11 -4.04 -5.70
N GLN A 222 -6.87 -4.54 -5.74
CA GLN A 222 -6.64 -5.91 -6.21
C GLN A 222 -5.37 -6.54 -5.64
N ILE A 223 -5.35 -7.87 -5.66
CA ILE A 223 -4.19 -8.71 -5.33
C ILE A 223 -3.79 -9.43 -6.60
N VAL A 224 -2.57 -9.17 -7.08
CA VAL A 224 -2.01 -9.68 -8.33
C VAL A 224 -0.91 -10.68 -8.00
N ASP A 225 -0.89 -11.83 -8.66
CA ASP A 225 0.13 -12.86 -8.48
C ASP A 225 1.44 -12.54 -9.24
N PRO A 226 2.53 -13.29 -9.00
CA PRO A 226 3.82 -13.06 -9.68
C PRO A 226 3.81 -13.25 -11.21
N GLN A 227 2.72 -13.72 -11.80
CA GLN A 227 2.53 -13.83 -13.26
C GLN A 227 1.67 -12.68 -13.82
N GLY A 228 1.21 -11.75 -12.97
CA GLY A 228 0.36 -10.63 -13.37
C GLY A 228 -1.13 -10.96 -13.40
N VAL A 229 -1.55 -12.10 -12.82
CA VAL A 229 -2.95 -12.51 -12.78
C VAL A 229 -3.63 -11.95 -11.53
N VAL A 230 -4.78 -11.31 -11.70
CA VAL A 230 -5.60 -10.84 -10.58
C VAL A 230 -6.24 -12.05 -9.88
N LEU A 231 -5.87 -12.27 -8.62
CA LEU A 231 -6.41 -13.35 -7.78
C LEU A 231 -7.73 -12.96 -7.09
N ALA A 232 -7.83 -11.70 -6.67
CA ALA A 232 -9.02 -11.12 -6.07
C ALA A 232 -9.00 -9.61 -6.28
N GLY A 233 -10.18 -9.00 -6.38
CA GLY A 233 -10.31 -7.55 -6.55
C GLY A 233 -11.68 -7.03 -6.15
N VAL A 234 -11.75 -5.74 -5.93
CA VAL A 234 -12.97 -4.96 -5.69
C VAL A 234 -13.27 -4.17 -6.97
N GLY A 235 -14.52 -3.86 -7.23
CA GLY A 235 -14.92 -3.00 -8.34
C GLY A 235 -14.69 -1.52 -8.05
N THR A 236 -15.65 -0.69 -8.42
CA THR A 236 -15.58 0.77 -8.21
C THR A 236 -16.14 1.23 -6.87
N GLU A 237 -16.89 0.36 -6.18
CA GLU A 237 -17.54 0.65 -4.92
C GLU A 237 -16.65 0.25 -3.72
N GLU A 238 -17.06 0.65 -2.53
CA GLU A 238 -16.42 0.21 -1.29
C GLU A 238 -16.51 -1.31 -1.11
N GLY A 239 -15.45 -1.94 -0.59
CA GLY A 239 -15.48 -3.39 -0.37
C GLY A 239 -14.15 -3.98 0.07
N ILE A 240 -14.18 -5.31 0.25
CA ILE A 240 -13.02 -6.11 0.68
C ILE A 240 -12.82 -7.28 -0.27
N ALA A 241 -11.60 -7.44 -0.78
CA ALA A 241 -11.17 -8.63 -1.51
C ALA A 241 -10.03 -9.32 -0.76
N ILE A 242 -10.02 -10.66 -0.78
CA ILE A 242 -9.03 -11.48 -0.04
C ILE A 242 -8.44 -12.53 -0.97
N ALA A 243 -7.10 -12.68 -0.93
CA ALA A 243 -6.38 -13.77 -1.58
C ALA A 243 -5.19 -14.24 -0.74
N GLY A 244 -4.70 -15.43 -1.03
CA GLY A 244 -3.52 -16.00 -0.38
C GLY A 244 -2.22 -15.60 -1.10
N VAL A 245 -1.23 -15.11 -0.37
CA VAL A 245 0.15 -14.85 -0.82
C VAL A 245 1.01 -16.02 -0.36
N ALA A 246 1.60 -16.76 -1.32
CA ALA A 246 2.32 -18.00 -1.04
C ALA A 246 3.76 -17.95 -1.57
N ARG A 247 4.74 -18.19 -0.70
CA ARG A 247 6.16 -18.28 -1.07
C ARG A 247 6.39 -19.31 -2.18
N ALA A 248 5.75 -20.47 -2.11
CA ALA A 248 5.87 -21.52 -3.12
C ALA A 248 5.46 -21.07 -4.54
N ALA A 249 4.50 -20.11 -4.66
CA ALA A 249 4.13 -19.56 -5.96
C ALA A 249 5.23 -18.66 -6.52
N ILE A 250 5.82 -17.82 -5.67
CA ILE A 250 6.95 -16.94 -6.02
C ILE A 250 8.14 -17.78 -6.51
N GLU A 251 8.50 -18.81 -5.76
CA GLU A 251 9.62 -19.70 -6.06
C GLU A 251 9.40 -20.44 -7.38
N ARG A 252 8.18 -20.96 -7.64
CA ARG A 252 7.85 -21.59 -8.91
C ARG A 252 8.03 -20.65 -10.10
N VAL A 253 7.52 -19.40 -9.97
CA VAL A 253 7.64 -18.42 -11.05
C VAL A 253 9.09 -18.03 -11.27
N ARG A 254 9.86 -17.78 -10.22
CA ARG A 254 11.30 -17.44 -10.31
C ARG A 254 12.16 -18.59 -10.81
N ALA A 255 11.76 -19.85 -10.60
CA ALA A 255 12.44 -21.02 -11.16
C ALA A 255 12.27 -21.11 -12.68
N VAL A 256 11.08 -20.80 -13.21
CA VAL A 256 10.79 -20.82 -14.64
C VAL A 256 11.26 -19.53 -15.33
N ASN A 257 11.08 -18.38 -14.68
CA ASN A 257 11.50 -17.07 -15.19
C ASN A 257 12.51 -16.42 -14.22
N PRO A 258 13.82 -16.69 -14.38
CA PRO A 258 14.86 -16.16 -13.50
C PRO A 258 15.22 -14.69 -13.81
N SER A 259 14.27 -13.85 -14.24
CA SER A 259 14.48 -12.49 -14.74
C SER A 259 15.31 -11.62 -13.77
N LEU A 260 15.06 -11.74 -12.46
CA LEU A 260 15.82 -11.00 -11.43
C LEU A 260 17.30 -11.39 -11.40
N ARG A 261 17.63 -12.66 -11.62
CA ARG A 261 19.01 -13.17 -11.59
C ARG A 261 19.79 -12.79 -12.84
N VAL A 262 19.12 -12.67 -14.00
CA VAL A 262 19.79 -12.41 -15.29
C VAL A 262 19.85 -10.91 -15.64
N ARG A 263 19.39 -10.03 -14.76
CA ARG A 263 19.47 -8.58 -14.94
C ARG A 263 20.90 -8.12 -15.18
N ARG A 264 21.05 -7.08 -16.00
CA ARG A 264 22.33 -6.43 -16.34
C ARG A 264 22.47 -5.02 -15.79
N TYR A 265 21.37 -4.46 -15.21
CA TYR A 265 21.30 -3.10 -14.67
C TYR A 265 21.00 -3.11 -13.18
N ALA A 266 21.58 -2.19 -12.46
CA ALA A 266 21.23 -1.83 -11.09
C ALA A 266 20.41 -0.54 -11.08
N VAL A 267 19.65 -0.34 -10.01
CA VAL A 267 18.93 0.92 -9.74
C VAL A 267 19.73 1.72 -8.74
N ALA A 268 19.85 3.02 -8.96
CA ALA A 268 20.44 3.95 -8.00
C ALA A 268 19.67 5.27 -8.05
N PRO A 269 19.49 5.97 -6.90
CA PRO A 269 18.97 7.33 -6.88
C PRO A 269 19.81 8.28 -7.75
N ARG A 270 19.16 9.32 -8.27
CA ARG A 270 19.83 10.39 -8.99
C ARG A 270 20.46 11.39 -8.04
#